data_33da966ed0062f3e88d42fe96a70c2bf
#
_entry.id   33da966ed0062f3e88d42fe96a70c2bf
#
_cell.length_a   1.000
_cell.length_b   1.000
_cell.length_c   1.000
_cell.angle_alpha   90.00
_cell.angle_beta   90.00
_cell.angle_gamma   90.00
#
_symmetry.space_group_name_H-M   'P 1'
#
loop_
_entity.id
_entity.type
_entity.pdbx_description
1 polymer ?
#
loop_
_entity_poly.entity_id
_entity_poly.type
_entity_poly.pdbx_seq_one_letter_code
_entity_poly.pdbx_strand_id
1 'polypeptide(L)'
;MKRLIALVLVVLIVLFYSPELLKEGYDLKEKFFQSEIWNELLDKININDNSKKDKKEKSQNLQSNNTEGENLGESDIKNFEKISLGDNLSYVLSSIGKPGRIDISEYGFDWYVYNQYGKEFAMVGLENDEVVALYSNSINSCENQDIKLNQDRQTVRTKITPLKYKRKGNTRYIINSENQYDIISKEGKYITIFYDIHEENRVCSYLIIDKSTEDEFENLYPDDSEELKKCFELEVIDLVNSVRNQRGLNSLRYSEQATLSSRKHSEDMRDNNFFDHVNKKNETPFDRMKREGIVYTSAGENIAAGQINAIYAHEAWMNSEGHRKNILGNYNNIGVGVIFGGSYKTYYTQNFYK
;
A
#
# COMPACT_ATOMS: atom_id res chain seq x y z
N MET A 1 -30.60 16.60 -2.22
CA MET A 1 -29.92 15.30 -2.18
C MET A 1 -30.00 14.55 -3.51
N LYS A 2 -31.13 13.99 -3.96
CA LYS A 2 -31.18 13.18 -5.21
C LYS A 2 -30.64 13.87 -6.48
N ARG A 3 -30.80 15.20 -6.63
CA ARG A 3 -30.26 15.95 -7.78
C ARG A 3 -28.75 16.19 -7.70
N LEU A 4 -28.19 16.28 -6.50
CA LEU A 4 -26.74 16.45 -6.31
C LEU A 4 -25.99 15.13 -6.55
N ILE A 5 -26.56 14.02 -6.07
CA ILE A 5 -26.05 12.64 -6.32
C ILE A 5 -26.10 12.33 -7.82
N ALA A 6 -27.20 12.71 -8.51
CA ALA A 6 -27.30 12.55 -9.97
C ALA A 6 -26.27 13.42 -10.72
N LEU A 7 -25.92 14.60 -10.24
CA LEU A 7 -24.92 15.47 -10.87
C LEU A 7 -23.51 14.91 -10.69
N VAL A 8 -23.19 14.39 -9.51
CA VAL A 8 -21.90 13.72 -9.22
C VAL A 8 -21.75 12.46 -10.07
N LEU A 9 -22.80 11.65 -10.19
CA LEU A 9 -22.82 10.47 -11.05
C LEU A 9 -22.66 10.82 -12.53
N VAL A 10 -23.27 11.91 -13.02
CA VAL A 10 -23.12 12.36 -14.41
C VAL A 10 -21.71 12.87 -14.67
N VAL A 11 -21.09 13.59 -13.72
CA VAL A 11 -19.69 14.07 -13.84
C VAL A 11 -18.74 12.87 -13.83
N LEU A 12 -18.95 11.87 -12.98
CA LEU A 12 -18.17 10.63 -12.96
C LEU A 12 -18.32 9.86 -14.27
N ILE A 13 -19.54 9.71 -14.82
CA ILE A 13 -19.78 9.01 -16.09
C ILE A 13 -19.11 9.75 -17.26
N VAL A 14 -19.13 11.08 -17.30
CA VAL A 14 -18.45 11.86 -18.34
C VAL A 14 -16.94 11.75 -18.25
N LEU A 15 -16.37 11.69 -17.06
CA LEU A 15 -14.92 11.45 -16.83
C LEU A 15 -14.48 10.04 -17.23
N PHE A 16 -15.35 9.01 -17.04
CA PHE A 16 -15.03 7.63 -17.39
C PHE A 16 -15.15 7.29 -18.89
N TYR A 17 -15.91 8.06 -19.65
CA TYR A 17 -16.19 7.76 -21.08
C TYR A 17 -15.46 8.63 -22.11
N SER A 18 -14.57 9.55 -21.68
CA SER A 18 -13.77 10.38 -22.59
C SER A 18 -12.30 9.97 -22.57
N PRO A 19 -11.79 9.32 -23.64
CA PRO A 19 -10.40 8.84 -23.68
C PRO A 19 -9.33 9.93 -23.55
N GLU A 20 -9.67 11.17 -23.88
CA GLU A 20 -8.77 12.33 -23.74
C GLU A 20 -8.65 12.86 -22.30
N LEU A 21 -9.64 12.59 -21.45
CA LEU A 21 -9.66 12.99 -20.04
C LEU A 21 -8.99 11.97 -19.13
N LEU A 22 -8.73 10.74 -19.61
CA LEU A 22 -8.03 9.70 -18.84
C LEU A 22 -6.56 10.05 -18.55
N LYS A 23 -5.93 10.89 -19.38
CA LYS A 23 -4.56 11.38 -19.13
C LYS A 23 -4.46 12.41 -17.99
N GLU A 24 -5.54 13.15 -17.73
CA GLU A 24 -5.64 14.14 -16.64
C GLU A 24 -6.39 13.60 -15.42
N GLY A 25 -6.95 12.40 -15.50
CA GLY A 25 -7.87 11.84 -14.49
C GLY A 25 -7.26 11.65 -13.12
N TYR A 26 -5.96 11.35 -13.04
CA TYR A 26 -5.23 11.19 -11.78
C TYR A 26 -5.10 12.52 -11.03
N ASP A 27 -4.73 13.58 -11.73
CA ASP A 27 -4.59 14.94 -11.16
C ASP A 27 -5.96 15.52 -10.74
N LEU A 28 -7.04 15.16 -11.45
CA LEU A 28 -8.41 15.54 -11.09
C LEU A 28 -8.97 14.76 -9.90
N LYS A 29 -8.64 13.46 -9.77
CA LYS A 29 -9.04 12.63 -8.62
C LYS A 29 -8.34 13.14 -7.34
N GLU A 30 -7.04 13.41 -7.38
CA GLU A 30 -6.31 14.02 -6.26
C GLU A 30 -6.84 15.43 -5.91
N LYS A 31 -7.07 16.27 -6.91
CA LYS A 31 -7.63 17.62 -6.71
C LYS A 31 -9.06 17.57 -6.15
N PHE A 32 -9.86 16.57 -6.52
CA PHE A 32 -11.21 16.38 -5.97
C PHE A 32 -11.16 16.03 -4.48
N PHE A 33 -10.29 15.11 -4.05
CA PHE A 33 -10.13 14.75 -2.64
C PHE A 33 -9.52 15.88 -1.79
N GLN A 34 -8.80 16.82 -2.40
CA GLN A 34 -8.30 18.04 -1.75
C GLN A 34 -9.26 19.23 -1.87
N SER A 35 -10.39 19.07 -2.56
CA SER A 35 -11.33 20.15 -2.83
C SER A 35 -12.23 20.50 -1.63
N GLU A 36 -12.72 21.75 -1.61
CA GLU A 36 -13.74 22.19 -0.65
C GLU A 36 -15.02 21.34 -0.71
N ILE A 37 -15.35 20.78 -1.88
CA ILE A 37 -16.52 19.92 -2.10
C ILE A 37 -16.40 18.62 -1.29
N TRP A 38 -15.20 18.04 -1.24
CA TRP A 38 -14.93 16.85 -0.43
C TRP A 38 -15.05 17.14 1.07
N ASN A 39 -14.51 18.29 1.51
CA ASN A 39 -14.65 18.75 2.89
C ASN A 39 -16.12 19.00 3.27
N GLU A 40 -16.90 19.61 2.39
CA GLU A 40 -18.34 19.83 2.60
C GLU A 40 -19.16 18.53 2.65
N LEU A 41 -18.76 17.49 1.91
CA LEU A 41 -19.36 16.16 1.98
C LEU A 41 -19.07 15.47 3.33
N LEU A 42 -17.85 15.56 3.82
CA LEU A 42 -17.48 15.02 5.14
C LEU A 42 -18.19 15.73 6.30
N ASP A 43 -18.32 17.06 6.22
CA ASP A 43 -19.06 17.82 7.23
C ASP A 43 -20.55 17.42 7.26
N LYS A 44 -21.13 17.12 6.11
CA LYS A 44 -22.53 16.63 6.03
C LYS A 44 -22.69 15.20 6.57
N ILE A 45 -21.68 14.34 6.45
CA ILE A 45 -21.66 13.00 7.04
C ILE A 45 -21.59 13.12 8.58
N ASN A 46 -20.70 13.97 9.11
CA ASN A 46 -20.54 14.21 10.55
C ASN A 46 -21.79 14.83 11.21
N ILE A 47 -22.54 15.67 10.50
CA ILE A 47 -23.78 16.28 11.03
C ILE A 47 -24.91 15.24 11.19
N ASN A 48 -24.95 14.20 10.35
CA ASN A 48 -25.99 13.18 10.44
C ASN A 48 -25.83 12.24 11.64
N ASP A 49 -24.61 12.05 12.14
CA ASP A 49 -24.36 11.18 13.31
C ASP A 49 -24.64 11.92 14.64
N ASN A 50 -24.51 13.25 14.67
CA ASN A 50 -24.79 14.07 15.86
C ASN A 50 -26.29 14.36 16.09
N SER A 51 -27.18 14.00 15.18
CA SER A 51 -28.63 14.28 15.32
C SER A 51 -29.37 13.31 16.26
N LYS A 52 -28.71 12.34 16.89
CA LYS A 52 -29.30 11.37 17.84
C LYS A 52 -28.93 11.58 19.32
N LYS A 53 -28.11 12.58 19.65
CA LYS A 53 -27.84 12.92 21.06
C LYS A 53 -28.05 14.41 21.33
N ASP A 54 -28.98 14.62 22.27
CA ASP A 54 -29.16 15.77 23.14
C ASP A 54 -29.81 17.05 22.63
N LYS A 55 -31.13 17.06 22.88
CA LYS A 55 -31.81 18.28 23.39
C LYS A 55 -31.32 18.52 24.82
N LYS A 56 -30.41 19.46 25.05
CA LYS A 56 -30.41 20.44 26.16
C LYS A 56 -29.19 21.36 26.17
N GLU A 57 -29.58 22.63 26.30
CA GLU A 57 -28.92 23.81 26.88
C GLU A 57 -27.97 24.65 26.02
N LYS A 58 -28.59 25.73 25.67
CA LYS A 58 -28.33 27.16 25.45
C LYS A 58 -26.99 27.77 25.90
N SER A 59 -26.43 28.48 24.92
CA SER A 59 -25.99 29.90 24.93
C SER A 59 -24.64 30.29 25.56
N GLN A 60 -23.95 31.09 24.72
CA GLN A 60 -22.94 32.14 25.00
C GLN A 60 -21.47 31.68 25.00
N ASN A 61 -20.62 32.05 24.06
CA ASN A 61 -20.06 33.34 23.73
C ASN A 61 -19.11 33.24 22.52
N LEU A 62 -19.22 34.18 21.61
CA LEU A 62 -18.22 34.51 20.60
C LEU A 62 -16.99 35.08 21.28
N GLN A 63 -15.79 34.56 20.94
CA GLN A 63 -14.62 35.39 20.67
C GLN A 63 -13.55 34.62 19.88
N SER A 64 -13.09 35.28 18.83
CA SER A 64 -12.01 34.93 17.91
C SER A 64 -10.73 34.52 18.59
N ASN A 65 -10.05 33.48 18.08
CA ASN A 65 -8.59 33.53 17.98
C ASN A 65 -8.05 32.58 16.90
N ASN A 66 -7.13 33.12 16.16
CA ASN A 66 -6.21 32.68 15.13
C ASN A 66 -5.76 31.21 15.13
N THR A 67 -5.86 30.63 13.92
CA THR A 67 -4.90 29.73 13.24
C THR A 67 -3.70 29.28 14.06
N GLU A 68 -3.76 28.03 14.49
CA GLU A 68 -2.59 27.16 14.65
C GLU A 68 -2.91 25.85 13.95
N GLY A 69 -1.93 25.32 13.18
CA GLY A 69 -2.11 24.10 12.39
C GLY A 69 -2.63 22.96 13.27
N GLU A 70 -3.75 22.38 12.85
CA GLU A 70 -4.30 21.19 13.47
C GLU A 70 -3.26 20.08 13.37
N ASN A 71 -2.63 19.79 14.51
CA ASN A 71 -1.96 18.55 14.78
C ASN A 71 -3.01 17.45 14.64
N LEU A 72 -3.06 16.77 13.51
CA LEU A 72 -3.83 15.55 13.33
C LEU A 72 -3.28 14.54 14.36
N GLY A 73 -4.02 14.31 15.42
CA GLY A 73 -3.57 13.60 16.59
C GLY A 73 -3.17 12.15 16.27
N GLU A 74 -2.08 11.72 16.91
CA GLU A 74 -1.57 10.34 16.96
C GLU A 74 -2.63 9.28 17.31
N SER A 75 -3.84 9.71 17.72
CA SER A 75 -4.91 8.84 18.22
C SER A 75 -5.76 8.18 17.14
N ASP A 76 -5.93 8.79 15.97
CA ASP A 76 -6.96 8.35 15.04
C ASP A 76 -6.57 7.10 14.26
N ILE A 77 -5.35 7.00 13.76
CA ILE A 77 -4.90 5.81 13.01
C ILE A 77 -4.92 4.54 13.86
N LYS A 78 -4.78 4.63 15.19
CA LYS A 78 -4.88 3.48 16.11
C LYS A 78 -6.26 2.82 16.10
N ASN A 79 -7.29 3.56 15.73
CA ASN A 79 -8.62 3.00 15.54
C ASN A 79 -8.71 2.04 14.33
N PHE A 80 -7.65 1.94 13.51
CA PHE A 80 -7.54 0.92 12.47
C PHE A 80 -7.76 -0.49 13.03
N GLU A 81 -7.35 -0.75 14.28
CA GLU A 81 -7.62 -2.03 14.95
C GLU A 81 -9.11 -2.38 15.08
N LYS A 82 -10.01 -1.40 14.92
CA LYS A 82 -11.48 -1.58 15.02
C LYS A 82 -12.13 -1.79 13.67
N ILE A 83 -11.40 -1.61 12.56
CA ILE A 83 -11.92 -1.77 11.21
C ILE A 83 -11.95 -3.24 10.84
N SER A 84 -13.07 -3.68 10.30
CA SER A 84 -13.34 -5.05 9.88
C SER A 84 -13.74 -5.13 8.41
N LEU A 85 -13.58 -6.31 7.81
CA LEU A 85 -14.15 -6.60 6.50
C LEU A 85 -15.67 -6.38 6.54
N GLY A 86 -16.23 -5.77 5.50
CA GLY A 86 -17.65 -5.41 5.40
C GLY A 86 -18.03 -4.07 6.04
N ASP A 87 -17.09 -3.41 6.76
CA ASP A 87 -17.33 -2.05 7.23
C ASP A 87 -17.47 -1.09 6.03
N ASN A 88 -18.30 -0.06 6.18
CA ASN A 88 -18.49 0.91 5.09
C ASN A 88 -17.45 2.04 5.14
N LEU A 89 -17.23 2.69 3.98
CA LEU A 89 -16.31 3.81 3.83
C LEU A 89 -16.54 4.93 4.85
N SER A 90 -17.79 5.26 5.17
CA SER A 90 -18.11 6.33 6.13
C SER A 90 -17.61 5.99 7.54
N TYR A 91 -17.69 4.73 7.96
CA TYR A 91 -17.13 4.27 9.22
C TYR A 91 -15.59 4.33 9.21
N VAL A 92 -14.95 3.92 8.12
CA VAL A 92 -13.48 4.02 7.97
C VAL A 92 -13.03 5.46 8.12
N LEU A 93 -13.64 6.40 7.36
CA LEU A 93 -13.28 7.81 7.41
C LEU A 93 -13.55 8.47 8.77
N SER A 94 -14.64 8.08 9.46
CA SER A 94 -14.93 8.59 10.80
C SER A 94 -14.00 8.04 11.87
N SER A 95 -13.44 6.83 11.66
CA SER A 95 -12.57 6.14 12.62
C SER A 95 -11.12 6.57 12.53
N ILE A 96 -10.56 6.65 11.31
CA ILE A 96 -9.12 6.88 11.07
C ILE A 96 -8.84 8.06 10.15
N GLY A 97 -9.85 8.83 9.78
CA GLY A 97 -9.69 10.03 8.94
C GLY A 97 -9.48 9.73 7.46
N LYS A 98 -8.95 10.72 6.75
CA LYS A 98 -8.65 10.63 5.31
C LYS A 98 -7.35 9.88 5.07
N PRO A 99 -7.26 9.07 3.99
CA PRO A 99 -5.99 8.50 3.56
C PRO A 99 -5.06 9.58 3.01
N GLY A 100 -3.77 9.35 3.06
CA GLY A 100 -2.77 10.18 2.38
C GLY A 100 -2.81 10.01 0.86
N ARG A 101 -3.23 8.83 0.38
CA ARG A 101 -3.36 8.50 -1.05
C ARG A 101 -4.38 7.39 -1.26
N ILE A 102 -4.92 7.31 -2.48
CA ILE A 102 -5.73 6.19 -2.94
C ILE A 102 -5.04 5.57 -4.16
N ASP A 103 -4.80 4.26 -4.11
CA ASP A 103 -4.14 3.47 -5.14
C ASP A 103 -5.08 2.37 -5.64
N ILE A 104 -5.01 2.02 -6.92
CA ILE A 104 -5.69 0.81 -7.42
C ILE A 104 -4.91 -0.44 -6.99
N SER A 105 -5.64 -1.53 -6.69
CA SER A 105 -5.05 -2.83 -6.40
C SER A 105 -5.05 -3.74 -7.63
N GLU A 106 -4.26 -4.82 -7.58
CA GLU A 106 -4.31 -5.90 -8.58
C GLU A 106 -5.66 -6.63 -8.62
N TYR A 107 -6.45 -6.53 -7.55
CA TYR A 107 -7.78 -7.13 -7.43
C TYR A 107 -8.89 -6.28 -8.03
N GLY A 108 -8.63 -4.99 -8.31
CA GLY A 108 -9.61 -4.04 -8.84
C GLY A 108 -10.30 -3.19 -7.78
N PHE A 109 -10.08 -3.44 -6.49
CA PHE A 109 -10.52 -2.53 -5.43
C PHE A 109 -9.52 -1.38 -5.22
N ASP A 110 -9.93 -0.31 -4.56
CA ASP A 110 -9.09 0.83 -4.20
C ASP A 110 -8.43 0.64 -2.82
N TRP A 111 -7.09 0.74 -2.74
CA TRP A 111 -6.36 0.88 -1.49
C TRP A 111 -6.39 2.30 -0.98
N TYR A 112 -6.97 2.52 0.19
CA TYR A 112 -6.88 3.76 0.97
C TYR A 112 -5.62 3.69 1.83
N VAL A 113 -4.58 4.43 1.43
CA VAL A 113 -3.23 4.33 1.99
C VAL A 113 -3.03 5.39 3.07
N TYR A 114 -2.78 4.96 4.30
CA TYR A 114 -2.54 5.80 5.48
C TYR A 114 -1.05 5.82 5.79
N ASN A 115 -0.30 6.66 5.08
CA ASN A 115 1.17 6.77 5.16
C ASN A 115 1.66 8.07 5.83
N GLN A 116 0.75 8.92 6.31
CA GLN A 116 1.04 10.24 6.89
C GLN A 116 1.35 10.20 8.40
N TYR A 117 1.23 9.06 9.06
CA TYR A 117 1.31 8.94 10.52
C TYR A 117 2.70 8.50 11.05
N GLY A 118 3.75 8.70 10.27
CA GLY A 118 5.13 8.44 10.69
C GLY A 118 5.44 6.97 10.90
N LYS A 119 5.37 6.48 12.16
CA LYS A 119 5.68 5.08 12.49
C LYS A 119 4.52 4.13 12.23
N GLU A 120 3.32 4.65 12.14
CA GLU A 120 2.11 3.89 11.95
C GLU A 120 1.72 3.92 10.47
N PHE A 121 1.50 2.75 9.90
CA PHE A 121 1.16 2.56 8.50
C PHE A 121 0.08 1.51 8.36
N ALA A 122 -0.95 1.82 7.59
CA ALA A 122 -2.02 0.90 7.28
C ALA A 122 -2.58 1.16 5.87
N MET A 123 -3.19 0.14 5.29
CA MET A 123 -3.98 0.24 4.06
C MET A 123 -5.33 -0.44 4.27
N VAL A 124 -6.39 0.21 3.81
CA VAL A 124 -7.77 -0.30 3.80
C VAL A 124 -8.21 -0.45 2.35
N GLY A 125 -8.48 -1.67 1.93
CA GLY A 125 -9.01 -1.96 0.59
C GLY A 125 -10.53 -1.81 0.58
N LEU A 126 -11.04 -0.99 -0.32
CA LEU A 126 -12.47 -0.71 -0.46
C LEU A 126 -12.96 -1.05 -1.86
N GLU A 127 -14.05 -1.80 -1.91
CA GLU A 127 -14.80 -2.11 -3.12
C GLU A 127 -16.27 -1.79 -2.88
N ASN A 128 -16.89 -1.03 -3.78
CA ASN A 128 -18.31 -0.61 -3.66
C ASN A 128 -18.65 0.00 -2.29
N ASP A 129 -17.76 0.81 -1.71
CA ASP A 129 -17.86 1.43 -0.38
C ASP A 129 -17.80 0.44 0.80
N GLU A 130 -17.42 -0.81 0.60
CA GLU A 130 -17.21 -1.81 1.66
C GLU A 130 -15.74 -2.22 1.77
N VAL A 131 -15.27 -2.47 3.00
CA VAL A 131 -13.91 -2.95 3.28
C VAL A 131 -13.78 -4.40 2.85
N VAL A 132 -12.89 -4.66 1.90
CA VAL A 132 -12.58 -6.01 1.37
C VAL A 132 -11.15 -6.45 1.67
N ALA A 133 -10.29 -5.54 2.12
CA ALA A 133 -8.92 -5.88 2.46
C ALA A 133 -8.34 -4.97 3.54
N LEU A 134 -7.38 -5.49 4.32
CA LEU A 134 -6.65 -4.77 5.36
C LEU A 134 -5.18 -5.17 5.32
N TYR A 135 -4.28 -4.19 5.42
CA TYR A 135 -2.85 -4.41 5.60
C TYR A 135 -2.28 -3.48 6.67
N SER A 136 -1.42 -3.99 7.52
CA SER A 136 -0.54 -3.16 8.36
C SER A 136 0.73 -3.91 8.77
N ASN A 137 1.81 -3.14 8.98
CA ASN A 137 3.06 -3.59 9.58
C ASN A 137 3.34 -2.91 10.93
N SER A 138 2.37 -2.20 11.49
CA SER A 138 2.55 -1.41 12.71
C SER A 138 1.36 -1.44 13.67
N ILE A 139 0.16 -1.76 13.19
CA ILE A 139 -1.08 -1.76 13.98
C ILE A 139 -1.73 -3.15 13.89
N ASN A 140 -2.16 -3.69 15.01
CA ASN A 140 -2.90 -4.95 15.02
C ASN A 140 -4.29 -4.78 14.38
N SER A 141 -4.84 -5.88 13.84
CA SER A 141 -6.21 -5.92 13.32
C SER A 141 -7.16 -6.61 14.31
N CYS A 142 -8.40 -6.15 14.38
CA CYS A 142 -9.46 -6.85 15.12
C CYS A 142 -9.89 -8.15 14.44
N GLU A 143 -9.68 -8.26 13.12
CA GLU A 143 -10.02 -9.44 12.31
C GLU A 143 -9.31 -10.73 12.73
N ASN A 144 -8.19 -10.61 13.43
CA ASN A 144 -7.47 -11.77 13.94
C ASN A 144 -6.85 -11.50 15.30
N GLN A 145 -7.64 -11.72 16.36
CA GLN A 145 -7.18 -11.53 17.73
C GLN A 145 -6.15 -12.58 18.18
N ASP A 146 -6.05 -13.71 17.46
CA ASP A 146 -5.12 -14.78 17.76
C ASP A 146 -3.69 -14.51 17.27
N ILE A 147 -3.51 -13.62 16.29
CA ILE A 147 -2.24 -13.29 15.67
C ILE A 147 -1.97 -11.79 15.86
N LYS A 148 -0.83 -11.48 16.47
CA LYS A 148 -0.43 -10.10 16.75
C LYS A 148 0.96 -9.83 16.21
N LEU A 149 1.22 -8.59 15.83
CA LEU A 149 2.56 -8.13 15.50
C LEU A 149 3.52 -8.43 16.66
N ASN A 150 4.78 -8.69 16.34
CA ASN A 150 5.85 -9.09 17.27
C ASN A 150 5.67 -10.47 17.93
N GLN A 151 4.62 -11.22 17.62
CA GLN A 151 4.46 -12.59 18.10
C GLN A 151 5.41 -13.52 17.36
N ASP A 152 6.04 -14.48 18.05
CA ASP A 152 6.92 -15.44 17.40
C ASP A 152 6.14 -16.45 16.54
N ARG A 153 6.75 -16.88 15.44
CA ARG A 153 6.14 -17.79 14.46
C ARG A 153 5.73 -19.14 15.05
N GLN A 154 6.47 -19.68 16.00
CA GLN A 154 6.13 -20.99 16.59
C GLN A 154 4.82 -20.87 17.37
N THR A 155 4.69 -19.84 18.18
CA THR A 155 3.44 -19.54 18.89
C THR A 155 2.27 -19.32 17.92
N VAL A 156 2.47 -18.57 16.85
CA VAL A 156 1.44 -18.38 15.80
C VAL A 156 1.03 -19.73 15.22
N ARG A 157 1.97 -20.59 14.85
CA ARG A 157 1.72 -21.91 14.24
C ARG A 157 1.06 -22.92 15.19
N THR A 158 1.02 -22.66 16.50
CA THR A 158 0.19 -23.47 17.42
C THR A 158 -1.31 -23.19 17.26
N LYS A 159 -1.66 -22.04 16.70
CA LYS A 159 -3.04 -21.55 16.59
C LYS A 159 -3.61 -21.63 15.17
N ILE A 160 -2.76 -21.85 14.17
CA ILE A 160 -3.14 -21.83 12.76
C ILE A 160 -2.72 -23.12 12.04
N THR A 161 -3.39 -23.40 10.93
CA THR A 161 -2.98 -24.42 9.95
C THR A 161 -2.69 -23.72 8.61
N PRO A 162 -1.40 -23.50 8.25
CA PRO A 162 -1.06 -22.85 7.00
C PRO A 162 -1.50 -23.65 5.78
N LEU A 163 -1.95 -22.95 4.75
CA LEU A 163 -2.24 -23.53 3.45
C LEU A 163 -0.94 -23.99 2.76
N LYS A 164 -1.01 -25.12 2.09
CA LYS A 164 0.09 -25.64 1.26
C LYS A 164 0.00 -25.15 -0.18
N TYR A 165 -1.12 -24.63 -0.61
CA TYR A 165 -1.39 -24.13 -1.95
C TYR A 165 -2.56 -23.16 -1.96
N LYS A 166 -2.58 -22.28 -2.95
CA LYS A 166 -3.74 -21.47 -3.36
C LYS A 166 -4.30 -21.98 -4.68
N ARG A 167 -5.59 -21.84 -4.89
CA ARG A 167 -6.22 -22.04 -6.20
C ARG A 167 -6.54 -20.69 -6.84
N LYS A 168 -6.27 -20.58 -8.13
CA LYS A 168 -6.70 -19.49 -8.99
C LYS A 168 -7.30 -20.09 -10.24
N GLY A 169 -8.60 -19.92 -10.44
CA GLY A 169 -9.32 -20.63 -11.48
C GLY A 169 -9.11 -22.17 -11.39
N ASN A 170 -8.63 -22.76 -12.46
CA ASN A 170 -8.33 -24.19 -12.52
C ASN A 170 -6.89 -24.54 -12.10
N THR A 171 -6.06 -23.55 -11.75
CA THR A 171 -4.65 -23.76 -11.44
C THR A 171 -4.42 -23.83 -9.93
N ARG A 172 -3.52 -24.73 -9.53
CA ARG A 172 -3.09 -24.92 -8.15
C ARG A 172 -1.65 -24.43 -7.99
N TYR A 173 -1.46 -23.36 -7.23
CA TYR A 173 -0.17 -22.77 -6.95
C TYR A 173 0.34 -23.25 -5.60
N ILE A 174 1.48 -23.95 -5.59
CA ILE A 174 2.15 -24.40 -4.35
C ILE A 174 2.73 -23.17 -3.64
N ILE A 175 2.46 -23.04 -2.35
CA ILE A 175 3.03 -22.00 -1.51
C ILE A 175 4.42 -22.47 -1.05
N ASN A 176 5.47 -21.86 -1.60
CA ASN A 176 6.85 -22.02 -1.13
C ASN A 176 7.31 -20.71 -0.48
N SER A 177 6.96 -20.54 0.79
CA SER A 177 7.26 -19.29 1.53
C SER A 177 8.66 -19.25 2.14
N GLU A 178 9.42 -20.34 2.07
CA GLU A 178 10.72 -20.48 2.76
C GLU A 178 10.65 -20.06 4.25
N ASN A 179 9.49 -20.24 4.85
CA ASN A 179 9.14 -19.81 6.21
C ASN A 179 9.12 -18.28 6.44
N GLN A 180 9.07 -17.48 5.40
CA GLN A 180 8.97 -16.03 5.50
C GLN A 180 7.53 -15.57 5.70
N TYR A 181 6.54 -16.38 5.31
CA TYR A 181 5.12 -16.10 5.57
C TYR A 181 4.30 -17.38 5.67
N ASP A 182 3.15 -17.28 6.29
CA ASP A 182 2.10 -18.30 6.28
C ASP A 182 0.80 -17.69 5.71
N ILE A 183 0.05 -18.48 4.95
CA ILE A 183 -1.29 -18.09 4.47
C ILE A 183 -2.30 -19.03 5.11
N ILE A 184 -3.38 -18.49 5.66
CA ILE A 184 -4.52 -19.26 6.16
C ILE A 184 -5.80 -18.81 5.46
N SER A 185 -6.81 -19.68 5.43
CA SER A 185 -8.18 -19.34 5.07
C SER A 185 -9.09 -19.68 6.24
N LYS A 186 -9.73 -18.68 6.80
CA LYS A 186 -10.59 -18.81 7.98
C LYS A 186 -11.73 -17.79 7.92
N GLU A 187 -12.94 -18.20 8.25
CA GLU A 187 -14.10 -17.30 8.44
C GLU A 187 -14.33 -16.34 7.26
N GLY A 188 -14.32 -16.86 6.02
CA GLY A 188 -14.61 -16.06 4.82
C GLY A 188 -13.49 -15.12 4.40
N LYS A 189 -12.25 -15.30 4.87
CA LYS A 189 -11.10 -14.48 4.51
C LYS A 189 -9.83 -15.29 4.31
N TYR A 190 -8.90 -14.71 3.56
CA TYR A 190 -7.49 -15.14 3.52
C TYR A 190 -6.65 -14.19 4.36
N ILE A 191 -5.76 -14.74 5.17
CA ILE A 191 -4.81 -13.97 5.98
C ILE A 191 -3.42 -14.45 5.64
N THR A 192 -2.59 -13.54 5.13
CA THR A 192 -1.14 -13.73 4.98
C THR A 192 -0.44 -13.09 6.16
N ILE A 193 0.39 -13.86 6.84
CA ILE A 193 1.15 -13.45 8.02
C ILE A 193 2.61 -13.46 7.65
N PHE A 194 3.26 -12.31 7.61
CA PHE A 194 4.68 -12.19 7.27
C PHE A 194 5.54 -12.20 8.53
N TYR A 195 6.72 -12.81 8.41
CA TYR A 195 7.70 -12.97 9.50
C TYR A 195 9.02 -12.32 9.13
N ASP A 196 9.60 -11.55 10.05
CA ASP A 196 10.97 -11.04 9.94
C ASP A 196 11.94 -12.13 10.45
N ILE A 197 12.64 -12.82 9.53
CA ILE A 197 13.57 -13.91 9.88
C ILE A 197 14.83 -13.39 10.59
N HIS A 198 15.13 -12.10 10.49
CA HIS A 198 16.26 -11.46 11.16
C HIS A 198 15.90 -10.95 12.57
N GLU A 199 14.60 -10.92 12.91
CA GLU A 199 14.10 -10.53 14.23
C GLU A 199 13.34 -11.70 14.87
N GLU A 200 14.04 -12.81 15.13
CA GLU A 200 13.54 -14.01 15.81
C GLU A 200 12.28 -14.62 15.15
N ASN A 201 12.12 -14.46 13.86
CA ASN A 201 10.94 -14.89 13.11
C ASN A 201 9.62 -14.34 13.69
N ARG A 202 9.61 -13.09 14.11
CA ARG A 202 8.42 -12.44 14.62
C ARG A 202 7.49 -11.98 13.49
N VAL A 203 6.21 -11.92 13.77
CA VAL A 203 5.22 -11.34 12.86
C VAL A 203 5.57 -9.86 12.66
N CYS A 204 5.89 -9.49 11.41
CA CYS A 204 6.24 -8.11 11.04
C CYS A 204 5.11 -7.37 10.31
N SER A 205 4.23 -8.10 9.62
CA SER A 205 3.06 -7.53 8.95
C SER A 205 2.01 -8.61 8.68
N TYR A 206 0.84 -8.18 8.26
CA TYR A 206 -0.23 -9.06 7.81
C TYR A 206 -1.02 -8.42 6.67
N LEU A 207 -1.58 -9.27 5.82
CA LEU A 207 -2.50 -8.91 4.74
C LEU A 207 -3.76 -9.76 4.88
N ILE A 208 -4.90 -9.13 5.02
CA ILE A 208 -6.22 -9.77 5.09
C ILE A 208 -6.99 -9.39 3.83
N ILE A 209 -7.56 -10.37 3.14
CA ILE A 209 -8.40 -10.14 1.96
C ILE A 209 -9.67 -10.98 2.11
N ASP A 210 -10.81 -10.40 1.82
CA ASP A 210 -12.07 -11.11 1.73
C ASP A 210 -11.95 -12.28 0.75
N LYS A 211 -12.58 -13.40 1.10
CA LYS A 211 -12.43 -14.63 0.32
C LYS A 211 -13.05 -14.52 -1.07
N SER A 212 -14.16 -13.81 -1.23
CA SER A 212 -14.79 -13.61 -2.54
C SER A 212 -13.91 -12.76 -3.43
N THR A 213 -13.38 -11.63 -2.93
CA THR A 213 -12.43 -10.77 -3.65
C THR A 213 -11.18 -11.53 -4.09
N GLU A 214 -10.59 -12.35 -3.20
CA GLU A 214 -9.44 -13.17 -3.56
C GLU A 214 -9.79 -14.25 -4.60
N ASP A 215 -10.95 -14.89 -4.48
CA ASP A 215 -11.35 -15.99 -5.37
C ASP A 215 -11.80 -15.47 -6.76
N GLU A 216 -12.37 -14.26 -6.83
CA GLU A 216 -12.75 -13.61 -8.10
C GLU A 216 -11.55 -13.17 -8.94
N PHE A 217 -10.42 -12.87 -8.31
CA PHE A 217 -9.17 -12.62 -9.01
C PHE A 217 -8.58 -13.94 -9.51
N GLU A 218 -8.93 -14.35 -10.73
CA GLU A 218 -8.58 -15.66 -11.32
C GLU A 218 -7.07 -15.80 -11.62
N ASN A 219 -6.35 -14.71 -11.79
CA ASN A 219 -4.92 -14.70 -12.06
C ASN A 219 -4.09 -14.72 -10.77
N LEU A 220 -2.82 -15.12 -10.87
CA LEU A 220 -1.84 -14.97 -9.77
C LEU A 220 -1.12 -13.62 -9.86
N TYR A 221 -0.96 -13.10 -11.06
CA TYR A 221 -0.25 -11.86 -11.35
C TYR A 221 -1.20 -10.87 -12.04
N PRO A 222 -1.00 -9.55 -11.82
CA PRO A 222 -1.83 -8.54 -12.46
C PRO A 222 -1.62 -8.49 -13.97
N ASP A 223 -2.63 -7.99 -14.66
CA ASP A 223 -2.50 -7.57 -16.04
C ASP A 223 -1.65 -6.30 -16.16
N ASP A 224 -1.09 -6.05 -17.35
CA ASP A 224 -0.24 -4.88 -17.60
C ASP A 224 -1.05 -3.58 -17.56
N SER A 225 -0.72 -2.70 -16.61
CA SER A 225 -1.36 -1.41 -16.39
C SER A 225 -0.33 -0.39 -15.91
N GLU A 226 -0.20 0.73 -16.62
CA GLU A 226 0.72 1.81 -16.24
C GLU A 226 0.30 2.45 -14.90
N GLU A 227 -0.99 2.54 -14.63
CA GLU A 227 -1.51 3.04 -13.37
C GLU A 227 -1.14 2.11 -12.21
N LEU A 228 -1.37 0.82 -12.36
CA LEU A 228 -1.03 -0.18 -11.33
C LEU A 228 0.47 -0.28 -11.07
N LYS A 229 1.32 -0.17 -12.12
CA LYS A 229 2.79 -0.09 -11.95
C LYS A 229 3.17 1.07 -11.03
N LYS A 230 2.60 2.26 -11.28
CA LYS A 230 2.84 3.45 -10.46
C LYS A 230 2.35 3.27 -9.03
N CYS A 231 1.19 2.65 -8.81
CA CYS A 231 0.69 2.34 -7.48
C CYS A 231 1.65 1.41 -6.73
N PHE A 232 2.11 0.33 -7.34
CA PHE A 232 3.09 -0.59 -6.74
C PHE A 232 4.43 0.10 -6.42
N GLU A 233 4.91 1.01 -7.27
CA GLU A 233 6.12 1.80 -7.02
C GLU A 233 5.98 2.66 -5.76
N LEU A 234 4.83 3.34 -5.61
CA LEU A 234 4.55 4.20 -4.46
C LEU A 234 4.32 3.38 -3.18
N GLU A 235 3.59 2.26 -3.27
CA GLU A 235 3.41 1.34 -2.15
C GLU A 235 4.74 0.79 -1.63
N VAL A 236 5.65 0.39 -2.52
CA VAL A 236 7.00 -0.05 -2.12
C VAL A 236 7.74 1.04 -1.36
N ILE A 237 7.65 2.32 -1.81
CA ILE A 237 8.28 3.44 -1.12
C ILE A 237 7.67 3.66 0.27
N ASP A 238 6.35 3.57 0.39
CA ASP A 238 5.65 3.70 1.67
C ASP A 238 6.05 2.59 2.64
N LEU A 239 6.10 1.34 2.18
CA LEU A 239 6.54 0.20 2.98
C LEU A 239 7.98 0.36 3.46
N VAL A 240 8.90 0.80 2.58
CA VAL A 240 10.28 1.15 2.95
C VAL A 240 10.30 2.24 4.01
N ASN A 241 9.54 3.32 3.83
CA ASN A 241 9.52 4.43 4.77
C ASN A 241 8.88 4.03 6.11
N SER A 242 7.84 3.19 6.09
CA SER A 242 7.25 2.66 7.30
C SER A 242 8.26 1.89 8.16
N VAL A 243 8.96 0.91 7.59
CA VAL A 243 9.95 0.11 8.35
C VAL A 243 11.16 0.94 8.81
N ARG A 244 11.53 1.98 8.05
CA ARG A 244 12.59 2.93 8.44
C ARG A 244 12.14 3.78 9.63
N ASN A 245 10.95 4.36 9.57
CA ASN A 245 10.39 5.20 10.63
C ASN A 245 10.20 4.42 11.95
N GLN A 246 9.74 3.17 11.87
CA GLN A 246 9.64 2.29 13.04
C GLN A 246 10.99 2.06 13.73
N ARG A 247 12.08 2.07 12.96
CA ARG A 247 13.47 1.92 13.45
C ARG A 247 14.17 3.24 13.76
N GLY A 248 13.44 4.36 13.74
CA GLY A 248 13.99 5.70 14.02
C GLY A 248 14.89 6.26 12.92
N LEU A 249 14.83 5.70 11.72
CA LEU A 249 15.52 6.20 10.53
C LEU A 249 14.66 7.23 9.81
N ASN A 250 15.29 8.21 9.16
CA ASN A 250 14.57 9.18 8.34
C ASN A 250 13.92 8.52 7.12
N SER A 251 12.73 8.98 6.75
CA SER A 251 12.11 8.62 5.48
C SER A 251 12.98 9.02 4.30
N LEU A 252 12.96 8.21 3.25
CA LEU A 252 13.57 8.49 1.97
C LEU A 252 12.60 9.33 1.11
N ARG A 253 13.14 10.30 0.38
CA ARG A 253 12.38 11.13 -0.54
C ARG A 253 12.26 10.44 -1.89
N TYR A 254 11.07 10.49 -2.47
CA TYR A 254 10.85 10.08 -3.85
C TYR A 254 11.78 10.83 -4.80
N SER A 255 12.35 10.11 -5.75
CA SER A 255 13.19 10.66 -6.83
C SER A 255 12.73 10.14 -8.17
N GLU A 256 12.24 11.04 -9.01
CA GLU A 256 11.81 10.72 -10.37
C GLU A 256 12.94 10.15 -11.21
N GLN A 257 14.16 10.72 -11.11
CA GLN A 257 15.34 10.23 -11.84
C GLN A 257 15.69 8.80 -11.43
N ALA A 258 15.65 8.49 -10.13
CA ALA A 258 15.91 7.13 -9.65
C ALA A 258 14.79 6.17 -10.08
N THR A 259 13.52 6.61 -10.08
CA THR A 259 12.38 5.84 -10.60
C THR A 259 12.56 5.55 -12.09
N LEU A 260 12.95 6.54 -12.89
CA LEU A 260 13.21 6.34 -14.32
C LEU A 260 14.35 5.35 -14.56
N SER A 261 15.46 5.45 -13.79
CA SER A 261 16.56 4.48 -13.85
C SER A 261 16.07 3.07 -13.49
N SER A 262 15.26 2.95 -12.44
CA SER A 262 14.71 1.68 -11.97
C SER A 262 13.74 1.05 -12.98
N ARG A 263 12.81 1.83 -13.55
CA ARG A 263 11.87 1.35 -14.58
C ARG A 263 12.61 0.82 -15.81
N LYS A 264 13.60 1.57 -16.31
CA LYS A 264 14.42 1.16 -17.45
C LYS A 264 15.16 -0.15 -17.19
N HIS A 265 15.62 -0.38 -15.96
CA HIS A 265 16.30 -1.64 -15.63
C HIS A 265 15.31 -2.80 -15.47
N SER A 266 14.17 -2.61 -14.83
CA SER A 266 13.11 -3.62 -14.76
C SER A 266 12.61 -4.00 -16.16
N GLU A 267 12.47 -3.03 -17.06
CA GLU A 267 12.10 -3.24 -18.45
C GLU A 267 13.19 -4.01 -19.22
N ASP A 268 14.47 -3.64 -19.05
CA ASP A 268 15.61 -4.33 -19.64
C ASP A 268 15.71 -5.80 -19.19
N MET A 269 15.49 -6.07 -17.90
CA MET A 269 15.42 -7.45 -17.36
C MET A 269 14.29 -8.25 -18.01
N ARG A 270 13.09 -7.66 -18.13
CA ARG A 270 11.94 -8.29 -18.79
C ARG A 270 12.22 -8.61 -20.25
N ASP A 271 12.62 -7.60 -21.02
CA ASP A 271 12.68 -7.66 -22.47
C ASP A 271 13.86 -8.53 -22.97
N ASN A 272 14.95 -8.51 -22.24
CA ASN A 272 16.16 -9.27 -22.55
C ASN A 272 16.28 -10.59 -21.77
N ASN A 273 15.24 -10.95 -20.99
CA ASN A 273 15.13 -12.21 -20.25
C ASN A 273 16.37 -12.52 -19.41
N PHE A 274 16.69 -11.62 -18.48
CA PHE A 274 17.75 -11.82 -17.48
C PHE A 274 17.31 -11.27 -16.10
N PHE A 275 18.03 -11.65 -15.07
CA PHE A 275 17.85 -11.14 -13.72
C PHE A 275 19.22 -10.94 -13.08
N ASP A 276 19.74 -9.73 -13.14
CA ASP A 276 21.08 -9.36 -12.65
C ASP A 276 21.13 -7.83 -12.44
N HIS A 277 21.96 -7.38 -11.51
CA HIS A 277 22.28 -5.97 -11.30
C HIS A 277 23.06 -5.35 -12.48
N VAL A 278 23.90 -6.11 -13.16
CA VAL A 278 24.62 -5.70 -14.34
C VAL A 278 23.85 -6.09 -15.59
N ASN A 279 23.53 -5.14 -16.44
CA ASN A 279 22.77 -5.44 -17.65
C ASN A 279 23.65 -6.06 -18.76
N LYS A 280 23.01 -6.54 -19.84
CA LYS A 280 23.71 -7.18 -20.96
C LYS A 280 24.68 -6.25 -21.73
N LYS A 281 24.65 -4.96 -21.46
CA LYS A 281 25.62 -3.97 -21.98
C LYS A 281 26.79 -3.73 -21.00
N ASN A 282 26.91 -4.51 -19.93
CA ASN A 282 27.86 -4.37 -18.82
C ASN A 282 27.72 -3.05 -18.05
N GLU A 283 26.53 -2.45 -18.02
CA GLU A 283 26.25 -1.27 -17.22
C GLU A 283 25.82 -1.68 -15.82
N THR A 284 26.50 -1.13 -14.82
CA THR A 284 26.17 -1.29 -13.41
C THR A 284 24.97 -0.40 -13.04
N PRO A 285 24.30 -0.62 -11.88
CA PRO A 285 23.31 0.31 -11.35
C PRO A 285 23.80 1.75 -11.29
N PHE A 286 25.06 1.93 -10.92
CA PHE A 286 25.71 3.23 -10.78
C PHE A 286 25.88 3.96 -12.11
N ASP A 287 26.17 3.24 -13.20
CA ASP A 287 26.23 3.79 -14.55
C ASP A 287 24.83 4.22 -15.02
N ARG A 288 23.81 3.41 -14.75
CA ARG A 288 22.43 3.72 -15.09
C ARG A 288 21.92 4.96 -14.35
N MET A 289 22.17 5.05 -13.03
CA MET A 289 21.79 6.22 -12.22
C MET A 289 22.50 7.50 -12.70
N LYS A 290 23.78 7.44 -13.02
CA LYS A 290 24.51 8.59 -13.57
C LYS A 290 23.95 9.04 -14.91
N ARG A 291 23.51 8.10 -15.76
CA ARG A 291 22.88 8.42 -17.06
C ARG A 291 21.59 9.21 -16.89
N GLU A 292 20.83 8.96 -15.82
CA GLU A 292 19.63 9.72 -15.47
C GLU A 292 19.96 11.03 -14.70
N GLY A 293 21.23 11.44 -14.67
CA GLY A 293 21.67 12.71 -14.07
C GLY A 293 21.78 12.69 -12.54
N ILE A 294 21.77 11.50 -11.90
CA ILE A 294 21.91 11.39 -10.45
C ILE A 294 23.37 11.57 -10.05
N VAL A 295 23.62 12.58 -9.20
CA VAL A 295 24.90 12.80 -8.53
C VAL A 295 24.76 12.30 -7.09
N TYR A 296 25.66 11.44 -6.65
CA TYR A 296 25.58 10.80 -5.34
C TYR A 296 26.95 10.63 -4.69
N THR A 297 26.98 10.54 -3.36
CA THR A 297 28.14 10.13 -2.55
C THR A 297 28.06 8.66 -2.16
N SER A 298 26.87 8.11 -2.07
CA SER A 298 26.59 6.69 -1.86
C SER A 298 25.32 6.28 -2.61
N ALA A 299 25.30 5.07 -3.12
CA ALA A 299 24.15 4.52 -3.83
C ALA A 299 24.04 3.01 -3.61
N GLY A 300 22.84 2.46 -3.82
CA GLY A 300 22.54 1.04 -3.73
C GLY A 300 21.37 0.66 -4.61
N GLU A 301 21.26 -0.61 -4.95
CA GLU A 301 20.16 -1.15 -5.73
C GLU A 301 19.66 -2.45 -5.13
N ASN A 302 18.35 -2.63 -5.11
CA ASN A 302 17.68 -3.91 -4.91
C ASN A 302 16.91 -4.28 -6.16
N ILE A 303 16.90 -5.55 -6.51
CA ILE A 303 16.05 -6.10 -7.58
C ILE A 303 15.24 -7.27 -7.04
N ALA A 304 14.03 -7.47 -7.60
CA ALA A 304 13.20 -8.63 -7.34
C ALA A 304 12.42 -9.00 -8.61
N ALA A 305 12.06 -10.28 -8.74
CA ALA A 305 11.24 -10.76 -9.84
C ALA A 305 10.36 -11.93 -9.41
N GLY A 306 9.12 -11.95 -9.88
CA GLY A 306 8.16 -13.01 -9.59
C GLY A 306 7.31 -12.80 -8.34
N GLN A 307 7.50 -11.72 -7.58
CA GLN A 307 6.61 -11.36 -6.49
C GLN A 307 5.29 -10.82 -7.02
N ILE A 308 4.19 -11.27 -6.43
CA ILE A 308 2.84 -11.01 -6.95
C ILE A 308 2.37 -9.57 -6.80
N ASN A 309 2.85 -8.86 -5.77
CA ASN A 309 2.55 -7.45 -5.53
C ASN A 309 3.66 -6.75 -4.74
N ALA A 310 3.49 -5.45 -4.46
CA ALA A 310 4.43 -4.60 -3.75
C ALA A 310 4.74 -5.08 -2.33
N ILE A 311 3.73 -5.58 -1.60
CA ILE A 311 3.88 -6.10 -0.24
C ILE A 311 4.83 -7.32 -0.24
N TYR A 312 4.58 -8.32 -1.10
CA TYR A 312 5.44 -9.51 -1.19
C TYR A 312 6.86 -9.18 -1.64
N ALA A 313 7.04 -8.20 -2.53
CA ALA A 313 8.37 -7.74 -2.95
C ALA A 313 9.13 -7.10 -1.78
N HIS A 314 8.48 -6.22 -1.04
CA HIS A 314 9.06 -5.56 0.13
C HIS A 314 9.46 -6.57 1.22
N GLU A 315 8.56 -7.49 1.58
CA GLU A 315 8.80 -8.50 2.63
C GLU A 315 9.94 -9.46 2.24
N ALA A 316 10.02 -9.85 0.96
CA ALA A 316 11.14 -10.65 0.46
C ALA A 316 12.48 -9.92 0.57
N TRP A 317 12.52 -8.62 0.24
CA TRP A 317 13.73 -7.82 0.40
C TRP A 317 14.11 -7.63 1.87
N MET A 318 13.14 -7.42 2.76
CA MET A 318 13.40 -7.32 4.19
C MET A 318 13.94 -8.60 4.79
N ASN A 319 13.61 -9.75 4.21
CA ASN A 319 14.10 -11.06 4.62
C ASN A 319 15.43 -11.49 3.94
N SER A 320 15.97 -10.66 3.04
CA SER A 320 17.29 -10.85 2.41
C SER A 320 18.30 -9.88 3.03
N GLU A 321 19.38 -10.38 3.63
CA GLU A 321 20.36 -9.57 4.36
C GLU A 321 20.93 -8.41 3.52
N GLY A 322 21.29 -8.67 2.26
CA GLY A 322 21.83 -7.65 1.36
C GLY A 322 20.83 -6.57 1.00
N HIS A 323 19.61 -6.97 0.67
CA HIS A 323 18.53 -6.05 0.32
C HIS A 323 18.07 -5.23 1.53
N ARG A 324 17.90 -5.88 2.69
CA ARG A 324 17.58 -5.23 3.97
C ARG A 324 18.60 -4.14 4.33
N LYS A 325 19.90 -4.42 4.12
CA LYS A 325 20.97 -3.45 4.36
C LYS A 325 20.80 -2.18 3.51
N ASN A 326 20.36 -2.31 2.26
CA ASN A 326 20.05 -1.16 1.43
C ASN A 326 18.81 -0.42 1.94
N ILE A 327 17.70 -1.11 2.23
CA ILE A 327 16.47 -0.49 2.74
C ILE A 327 16.74 0.31 4.01
N LEU A 328 17.55 -0.21 4.93
CA LEU A 328 17.91 0.43 6.21
C LEU A 328 19.17 1.29 6.11
N GLY A 329 19.74 1.45 4.93
CA GLY A 329 20.99 2.18 4.69
C GLY A 329 20.87 3.70 4.88
N ASN A 330 22.03 4.36 4.97
CA ASN A 330 22.12 5.81 5.12
C ASN A 330 21.98 6.52 3.75
N TYR A 331 20.77 6.49 3.21
CA TYR A 331 20.38 7.18 1.99
C TYR A 331 19.38 8.29 2.27
N ASN A 332 19.17 9.19 1.31
CA ASN A 332 18.22 10.30 1.40
C ASN A 332 17.07 10.16 0.41
N ASN A 333 17.30 9.44 -0.71
CA ASN A 333 16.35 9.35 -1.81
C ASN A 333 16.18 7.90 -2.25
N ILE A 334 14.99 7.63 -2.81
CA ILE A 334 14.62 6.35 -3.38
C ILE A 334 13.83 6.56 -4.69
N GLY A 335 14.05 5.68 -5.65
CA GLY A 335 13.17 5.49 -6.79
C GLY A 335 12.89 4.01 -6.98
N VAL A 336 11.68 3.68 -7.39
CA VAL A 336 11.23 2.32 -7.64
C VAL A 336 10.70 2.22 -9.06
N GLY A 337 11.01 1.13 -9.75
CA GLY A 337 10.48 0.83 -11.07
C GLY A 337 9.88 -0.56 -11.12
N VAL A 338 8.62 -0.65 -11.50
CA VAL A 338 7.86 -1.89 -11.62
C VAL A 338 7.45 -2.12 -13.07
N ILE A 339 7.68 -3.34 -13.58
CA ILE A 339 7.26 -3.74 -14.93
C ILE A 339 6.58 -5.12 -14.86
N PHE A 340 5.44 -5.23 -15.52
CA PHE A 340 4.70 -6.49 -15.65
C PHE A 340 5.05 -7.23 -16.95
N GLY A 341 4.78 -8.54 -16.97
CA GLY A 341 5.00 -9.41 -18.10
C GLY A 341 6.31 -10.20 -18.06
N GLY A 342 6.74 -10.73 -19.20
CA GLY A 342 7.97 -11.52 -19.32
C GLY A 342 7.94 -12.85 -18.57
N SER A 343 9.10 -13.48 -18.43
CA SER A 343 9.24 -14.84 -17.86
C SER A 343 8.91 -14.89 -16.38
N TYR A 344 9.25 -13.85 -15.62
CA TYR A 344 8.98 -13.77 -14.18
C TYR A 344 7.67 -13.06 -13.83
N LYS A 345 6.90 -12.56 -14.83
CA LYS A 345 5.60 -11.89 -14.66
C LYS A 345 5.67 -10.50 -14.04
N THR A 346 6.51 -10.28 -13.03
CA THR A 346 6.74 -8.99 -12.39
C THR A 346 8.23 -8.78 -12.18
N TYR A 347 8.70 -7.56 -12.39
CA TYR A 347 10.09 -7.17 -12.15
C TYR A 347 10.09 -5.87 -11.36
N TYR A 348 10.90 -5.81 -10.33
CA TYR A 348 11.04 -4.67 -9.44
C TYR A 348 12.50 -4.26 -9.34
N THR A 349 12.75 -2.96 -9.38
CA THR A 349 14.06 -2.37 -9.08
C THR A 349 13.86 -1.22 -8.09
N GLN A 350 14.69 -1.15 -7.04
CA GLN A 350 14.81 0.00 -6.14
C GLN A 350 16.19 0.60 -6.28
N ASN A 351 16.30 1.89 -6.54
CA ASN A 351 17.54 2.64 -6.51
C ASN A 351 17.55 3.60 -5.34
N PHE A 352 18.60 3.53 -4.53
CA PHE A 352 18.82 4.38 -3.35
C PHE A 352 20.04 5.26 -3.57
N TYR A 353 20.00 6.51 -3.08
CA TYR A 353 21.18 7.37 -3.13
C TYR A 353 21.16 8.50 -2.08
N LYS A 354 22.41 9.00 -1.80
CA LYS A 354 22.66 10.16 -0.94
C LYS A 354 23.58 11.15 -1.65
#